data_119a6e1e74d4392de3c3a10caf348d26
#
_entry.id   119a6e1e74d4392de3c3a10caf348d26
#
_cell.length_a   1.000
_cell.length_b   1.000
_cell.length_c   1.000
_cell.angle_alpha   90.00
_cell.angle_beta   90.00
_cell.angle_gamma   90.00
#
_symmetry.space_group_name_H-M   'P 1'
#
loop_
_entity.id
_entity.type
_entity.pdbx_description
1 polymer ?
#
loop_
_entity_poly.entity_id
_entity_poly.type
_entity_poly.pdbx_seq_one_letter_code
_entity_poly.pdbx_strand_id
1 'polypeptide(L)'
;MKKIILIFSFLVLTISCGSSKSFQSFFNDHKRDFGVTAFQVPNFMMSLVQNISPELNNLFGNVSDFKFITFDAISREKQNLLISEMNLVTNNNFTDVLRKNTIEQTKIVSVKEDGNVVTQAIIFNSTLAKTSVFYLKGRFNPNRIKELSETNQFENLSSKLIQNYQKTPLTPGFNPN
;
A
#
# COMPACT_ATOMS: atom_id res chain seq x y z
N MET A 1 36.42 -0.65 -37.43
CA MET A 1 36.42 -0.40 -35.99
C MET A 1 35.44 0.71 -35.58
N LYS A 2 35.39 1.89 -36.27
CA LYS A 2 34.44 2.97 -35.92
C LYS A 2 32.95 2.59 -35.92
N LYS A 3 32.50 1.71 -36.84
CA LYS A 3 31.09 1.27 -36.92
C LYS A 3 30.67 0.36 -35.75
N ILE A 4 31.60 -0.46 -35.22
CA ILE A 4 31.35 -1.36 -34.09
C ILE A 4 31.17 -0.56 -32.77
N ILE A 5 31.99 0.51 -32.60
CA ILE A 5 31.89 1.40 -31.44
C ILE A 5 30.55 2.13 -31.42
N LEU A 6 30.04 2.54 -32.59
CA LEU A 6 28.75 3.23 -32.72
C LEU A 6 27.56 2.31 -32.36
N ILE A 7 27.63 1.05 -32.77
CA ILE A 7 26.59 0.04 -32.42
C ILE A 7 26.63 -0.27 -30.93
N PHE A 8 27.80 -0.38 -30.31
CA PHE A 8 27.94 -0.65 -28.89
C PHE A 8 27.45 0.55 -28.03
N SER A 9 27.71 1.79 -28.48
CA SER A 9 27.20 3.02 -27.84
C SER A 9 25.66 3.10 -27.88
N PHE A 10 25.02 2.65 -28.96
CA PHE A 10 23.58 2.65 -29.10
C PHE A 10 22.92 1.58 -28.22
N LEU A 11 23.58 0.43 -28.00
CA LEU A 11 23.08 -0.64 -27.14
C LEU A 11 23.07 -0.25 -25.65
N VAL A 12 23.99 0.59 -25.20
CA VAL A 12 24.08 1.05 -23.80
C VAL A 12 22.98 2.07 -23.44
N LEU A 13 22.47 2.81 -24.43
CA LEU A 13 21.42 3.82 -24.21
C LEU A 13 20.02 3.23 -24.00
N THR A 14 19.79 1.95 -24.32
CA THR A 14 18.47 1.31 -24.19
C THR A 14 18.20 0.70 -22.81
N ILE A 15 19.16 0.70 -21.88
CA ILE A 15 19.03 0.05 -20.56
C ILE A 15 18.43 0.99 -19.48
N SER A 16 18.15 2.24 -19.83
CA SER A 16 17.54 3.21 -18.89
C SER A 16 16.00 3.09 -18.86
N CYS A 17 15.48 1.86 -18.79
CA CYS A 17 14.08 1.67 -18.45
C CYS A 17 13.96 1.70 -16.92
N GLY A 18 13.66 2.86 -16.33
CA GLY A 18 13.33 2.97 -14.92
C GLY A 18 12.16 2.02 -14.63
N SER A 19 12.44 0.90 -13.95
CA SER A 19 11.42 -0.09 -13.61
C SER A 19 10.41 0.53 -12.64
N SER A 20 9.26 0.94 -13.14
CA SER A 20 8.13 1.32 -12.29
C SER A 20 7.61 0.08 -11.58
N LYS A 21 7.56 0.10 -10.24
CA LYS A 21 7.00 -0.98 -9.44
C LYS A 21 5.54 -0.68 -9.15
N SER A 22 4.63 -1.65 -9.35
CA SER A 22 3.24 -1.49 -8.95
C SER A 22 3.06 -1.85 -7.47
N PHE A 23 2.02 -1.30 -6.82
CA PHE A 23 1.65 -1.74 -5.47
C PHE A 23 1.35 -3.24 -5.42
N GLN A 24 0.70 -3.79 -6.45
CA GLN A 24 0.41 -5.23 -6.52
C GLN A 24 1.69 -6.08 -6.56
N SER A 25 2.73 -5.63 -7.27
CA SER A 25 4.04 -6.31 -7.26
C SER A 25 4.65 -6.24 -5.87
N PHE A 26 4.73 -5.05 -5.26
CA PHE A 26 5.22 -4.88 -3.89
C PHE A 26 4.49 -5.80 -2.90
N PHE A 27 3.17 -5.82 -2.93
CA PHE A 27 2.35 -6.67 -2.07
C PHE A 27 2.64 -8.16 -2.28
N ASN A 28 2.75 -8.62 -3.52
CA ASN A 28 3.01 -10.03 -3.85
C ASN A 28 4.42 -10.47 -3.45
N ASP A 29 5.40 -9.57 -3.57
CA ASP A 29 6.80 -9.85 -3.22
C ASP A 29 6.95 -10.08 -1.71
N HIS A 30 6.20 -9.30 -0.90
CA HIS A 30 6.38 -9.28 0.55
C HIS A 30 5.33 -10.04 1.38
N LYS A 31 4.17 -10.38 0.81
CA LYS A 31 3.07 -11.00 1.58
C LYS A 31 3.39 -12.34 2.24
N ARG A 32 4.52 -12.96 1.89
CA ARG A 32 4.99 -14.24 2.43
C ARG A 32 6.28 -14.10 3.25
N ASP A 33 6.80 -12.88 3.41
CA ASP A 33 8.00 -12.65 4.22
C ASP A 33 7.72 -13.03 5.69
N PHE A 34 8.75 -13.49 6.38
CA PHE A 34 8.63 -13.77 7.81
C PHE A 34 8.36 -12.48 8.60
N GLY A 35 7.46 -12.54 9.59
CA GLY A 35 7.09 -11.38 10.41
C GLY A 35 6.20 -10.35 9.67
N VAL A 36 5.59 -10.76 8.54
CA VAL A 36 4.70 -9.91 7.77
C VAL A 36 3.26 -10.36 7.92
N THR A 37 2.36 -9.42 8.16
CA THR A 37 0.91 -9.61 8.04
C THR A 37 0.41 -8.90 6.80
N ALA A 38 -0.11 -9.66 5.83
CA ALA A 38 -0.67 -9.13 4.60
C ALA A 38 -2.14 -9.53 4.48
N PHE A 39 -2.99 -8.56 4.18
CA PHE A 39 -4.43 -8.79 4.09
C PHE A 39 -5.03 -8.03 2.90
N GLN A 40 -5.83 -8.73 2.12
CA GLN A 40 -6.70 -8.13 1.10
C GLN A 40 -8.13 -8.33 1.55
N VAL A 41 -8.87 -7.23 1.70
CA VAL A 41 -10.27 -7.27 2.13
C VAL A 41 -11.13 -7.76 0.96
N PRO A 42 -11.80 -8.92 1.08
CA PRO A 42 -12.74 -9.37 0.06
C PRO A 42 -13.92 -8.41 -0.06
N ASN A 43 -14.51 -8.30 -1.26
CA ASN A 43 -15.62 -7.37 -1.51
C ASN A 43 -16.80 -7.57 -0.58
N PHE A 44 -17.14 -8.83 -0.21
CA PHE A 44 -18.23 -9.13 0.71
C PHE A 44 -17.97 -8.64 2.14
N MET A 45 -16.69 -8.46 2.52
CA MET A 45 -16.31 -7.93 3.83
C MET A 45 -16.26 -6.41 3.87
N MET A 46 -16.32 -5.73 2.73
CA MET A 46 -16.28 -4.27 2.71
C MET A 46 -17.44 -3.62 3.47
N SER A 47 -18.63 -4.24 3.47
CA SER A 47 -19.77 -3.82 4.29
C SER A 47 -19.53 -4.00 5.79
N LEU A 48 -18.77 -5.01 6.19
CA LEU A 48 -18.41 -5.23 7.60
C LEU A 48 -17.41 -4.16 8.08
N VAL A 49 -16.51 -3.73 7.23
CA VAL A 49 -15.54 -2.67 7.53
C VAL A 49 -16.24 -1.36 7.91
N GLN A 50 -17.35 -1.05 7.24
CA GLN A 50 -18.19 0.12 7.54
C GLN A 50 -18.73 0.12 8.96
N ASN A 51 -19.06 -1.04 9.49
CA ASN A 51 -19.58 -1.20 10.86
C ASN A 51 -18.48 -1.17 11.93
N ILE A 52 -17.23 -1.50 11.57
CA ILE A 52 -16.09 -1.56 12.50
C ILE A 52 -15.54 -0.16 12.81
N SER A 53 -15.60 0.74 11.83
CA SER A 53 -15.07 2.11 11.97
C SER A 53 -16.01 3.11 11.28
N PRO A 54 -16.96 3.69 12.05
CA PRO A 54 -17.93 4.67 11.51
C PRO A 54 -17.26 5.87 10.84
N GLU A 55 -16.07 6.30 11.32
CA GLU A 55 -15.34 7.41 10.74
C GLU A 55 -14.84 7.10 9.31
N LEU A 56 -14.61 5.82 9.01
CA LEU A 56 -14.21 5.36 7.69
C LEU A 56 -15.40 5.03 6.79
N ASN A 57 -16.62 5.05 7.30
CA ASN A 57 -17.81 4.62 6.57
C ASN A 57 -17.97 5.39 5.24
N ASN A 58 -17.83 6.73 5.27
CA ASN A 58 -17.94 7.56 4.07
C ASN A 58 -16.81 7.29 3.05
N LEU A 59 -15.66 6.81 3.53
CA LEU A 59 -14.55 6.43 2.66
C LEU A 59 -14.81 5.07 2.02
N PHE A 60 -15.18 4.08 2.83
CA PHE A 60 -15.34 2.69 2.38
C PHE A 60 -16.57 2.46 1.50
N GLY A 61 -17.57 3.31 1.57
CA GLY A 61 -18.70 3.28 0.63
C GLY A 61 -18.29 3.43 -0.84
N ASN A 62 -17.11 4.02 -1.10
CA ASN A 62 -16.55 4.25 -2.42
C ASN A 62 -15.30 3.41 -2.74
N VAL A 63 -14.90 2.48 -1.85
CA VAL A 63 -13.73 1.62 -2.01
C VAL A 63 -14.11 0.36 -2.77
N SER A 64 -13.38 0.06 -3.84
CA SER A 64 -13.53 -1.17 -4.64
C SER A 64 -12.42 -2.20 -4.38
N ASP A 65 -11.26 -1.80 -3.83
CA ASP A 65 -10.16 -2.69 -3.43
C ASP A 65 -9.45 -2.08 -2.23
N PHE A 66 -9.25 -2.88 -1.19
CA PHE A 66 -8.50 -2.49 0.00
C PHE A 66 -7.53 -3.59 0.38
N LYS A 67 -6.25 -3.22 0.44
CA LYS A 67 -5.16 -4.10 0.86
C LYS A 67 -4.32 -3.40 1.90
N PHE A 68 -3.80 -4.17 2.85
CA PHE A 68 -2.76 -3.67 3.71
C PHE A 68 -1.70 -4.74 3.97
N ILE A 69 -0.50 -4.29 4.28
CA ILE A 69 0.63 -5.12 4.64
C ILE A 69 1.39 -4.44 5.78
N THR A 70 1.72 -5.20 6.81
CA THR A 70 2.48 -4.72 7.97
C THR A 70 3.69 -5.58 8.21
N PHE A 71 4.78 -4.92 8.58
CA PHE A 71 6.07 -5.51 8.93
C PHE A 71 6.34 -5.11 10.38
N ASP A 72 6.52 -6.07 11.26
CA ASP A 72 6.78 -5.83 12.69
C ASP A 72 8.27 -6.00 12.98
N ALA A 73 8.84 -5.09 13.79
CA ALA A 73 10.22 -5.13 14.29
C ALA A 73 11.27 -5.33 13.18
N ILE A 74 11.37 -4.41 12.24
CA ILE A 74 12.29 -4.47 11.11
C ILE A 74 13.65 -3.84 11.42
N SER A 75 14.71 -4.32 10.73
CA SER A 75 16.01 -3.67 10.77
C SER A 75 16.02 -2.33 10.00
N ARG A 76 17.02 -1.50 10.23
CA ARG A 76 17.19 -0.23 9.51
C ARG A 76 17.38 -0.47 8.01
N GLU A 77 18.11 -1.52 7.63
CA GLU A 77 18.33 -1.90 6.23
C GLU A 77 17.01 -2.27 5.55
N LYS A 78 16.18 -3.09 6.22
CA LYS A 78 14.86 -3.45 5.71
C LYS A 78 13.96 -2.23 5.62
N GLN A 79 14.00 -1.32 6.60
CA GLN A 79 13.26 -0.06 6.55
C GLN A 79 13.65 0.77 5.31
N ASN A 80 14.95 0.96 5.08
CA ASN A 80 15.45 1.72 3.92
C ASN A 80 15.06 1.06 2.61
N LEU A 81 15.09 -0.28 2.52
CA LEU A 81 14.64 -1.03 1.36
C LEU A 81 13.14 -0.77 1.09
N LEU A 82 12.28 -0.90 2.10
CA LEU A 82 10.84 -0.68 1.96
C LEU A 82 10.52 0.77 1.55
N ILE A 83 11.24 1.75 2.08
CA ILE A 83 11.12 3.16 1.67
C ILE A 83 11.51 3.34 0.19
N SER A 84 12.62 2.74 -0.24
CA SER A 84 13.08 2.79 -1.62
C SER A 84 12.07 2.15 -2.57
N GLU A 85 11.57 0.97 -2.25
CA GLU A 85 10.55 0.27 -3.05
C GLU A 85 9.24 1.07 -3.10
N MET A 86 8.83 1.69 -1.99
CA MET A 86 7.63 2.51 -1.96
C MET A 86 7.80 3.77 -2.83
N ASN A 87 8.98 4.37 -2.86
CA ASN A 87 9.28 5.46 -3.80
C ASN A 87 9.13 5.00 -5.27
N LEU A 88 9.58 3.79 -5.62
CA LEU A 88 9.38 3.24 -6.97
C LEU A 88 7.90 3.02 -7.30
N VAL A 89 7.10 2.60 -6.32
CA VAL A 89 5.66 2.42 -6.48
C VAL A 89 4.95 3.76 -6.69
N THR A 90 5.28 4.77 -5.87
CA THR A 90 4.61 6.07 -5.91
C THR A 90 5.07 6.97 -7.05
N ASN A 91 6.28 6.75 -7.59
CA ASN A 91 6.74 7.45 -8.80
C ASN A 91 5.92 7.12 -10.06
N ASN A 92 5.07 6.09 -10.01
CA ASN A 92 4.24 5.65 -11.13
C ASN A 92 2.89 6.37 -11.15
N ASN A 93 2.87 7.64 -11.53
CA ASN A 93 1.67 8.47 -11.65
C ASN A 93 0.90 8.68 -10.33
N PHE A 94 1.59 8.67 -9.19
CA PHE A 94 1.06 9.13 -7.92
C PHE A 94 1.61 10.53 -7.60
N THR A 95 0.81 11.33 -6.92
CA THR A 95 1.17 12.63 -6.38
C THR A 95 1.19 12.54 -4.86
N ASP A 96 2.27 13.00 -4.22
CA ASP A 96 2.33 13.05 -2.77
C ASP A 96 1.43 14.17 -2.22
N VAL A 97 0.45 13.77 -1.42
CA VAL A 97 -0.40 14.70 -0.65
C VAL A 97 0.28 15.06 0.67
N LEU A 98 1.03 14.11 1.25
CA LEU A 98 1.81 14.28 2.46
C LEU A 98 3.09 13.47 2.34
N ARG A 99 4.24 14.11 2.62
CA ARG A 99 5.51 13.43 2.82
C ARG A 99 6.21 14.01 4.05
N LYS A 100 6.50 13.14 5.03
CA LYS A 100 7.23 13.50 6.23
C LYS A 100 8.34 12.49 6.45
N ASN A 101 9.58 12.95 6.49
CA ASN A 101 10.76 12.15 6.77
C ASN A 101 11.43 12.72 8.03
N THR A 102 11.62 11.88 9.02
CA THR A 102 12.42 12.15 10.23
C THR A 102 13.41 11.02 10.43
N ILE A 103 14.30 11.15 11.41
CA ILE A 103 15.25 10.08 11.76
C ILE A 103 14.53 8.79 12.19
N GLU A 104 13.37 8.93 12.83
CA GLU A 104 12.62 7.81 13.44
C GLU A 104 11.48 7.31 12.56
N GLN A 105 10.95 8.16 11.67
CA GLN A 105 9.72 7.87 10.93
C GLN A 105 9.76 8.42 9.51
N THR A 106 9.29 7.62 8.57
CA THR A 106 8.90 8.07 7.22
C THR A 106 7.42 7.85 7.03
N LYS A 107 6.69 8.91 6.68
CA LYS A 107 5.27 8.86 6.33
C LYS A 107 5.06 9.41 4.93
N ILE A 108 4.37 8.64 4.08
CA ILE A 108 4.06 9.02 2.71
C ILE A 108 2.56 8.78 2.51
N VAL A 109 1.87 9.77 1.99
CA VAL A 109 0.50 9.65 1.50
C VAL A 109 0.52 10.11 0.06
N SER A 110 0.30 9.16 -0.85
CA SER A 110 0.32 9.43 -2.28
C SER A 110 -1.00 9.03 -2.90
N VAL A 111 -1.49 9.83 -3.82
CA VAL A 111 -2.77 9.61 -4.50
C VAL A 111 -2.57 9.58 -6.01
N LYS A 112 -3.40 8.80 -6.68
CA LYS A 112 -3.54 8.84 -8.13
C LYS A 112 -4.89 9.42 -8.47
N GLU A 113 -4.90 10.43 -9.33
CA GLU A 113 -6.09 11.18 -9.72
C GLU A 113 -6.50 10.85 -11.15
N ASP A 114 -7.80 10.96 -11.40
CA ASP A 114 -8.40 10.99 -12.72
C ASP A 114 -9.37 12.19 -12.75
N GLY A 115 -8.97 13.26 -13.44
CA GLY A 115 -9.60 14.57 -13.32
C GLY A 115 -9.51 15.11 -11.87
N ASN A 116 -10.66 15.41 -11.27
CA ASN A 116 -10.75 15.95 -9.90
C ASN A 116 -11.06 14.85 -8.85
N VAL A 117 -10.90 13.58 -9.20
CA VAL A 117 -11.25 12.46 -8.33
C VAL A 117 -10.02 11.61 -8.06
N VAL A 118 -9.73 11.36 -6.79
CA VAL A 118 -8.73 10.37 -6.41
C VAL A 118 -9.27 8.97 -6.66
N THR A 119 -8.55 8.20 -7.46
CA THR A 119 -8.91 6.82 -7.83
C THR A 119 -8.11 5.76 -7.11
N GLN A 120 -6.91 6.11 -6.62
CA GLN A 120 -6.08 5.23 -5.81
C GLN A 120 -5.38 6.06 -4.73
N ALA A 121 -5.16 5.45 -3.57
CA ALA A 121 -4.38 6.04 -2.49
C ALA A 121 -3.43 5.01 -1.90
N ILE A 122 -2.23 5.44 -1.56
CA ILE A 122 -1.22 4.68 -0.82
C ILE A 122 -0.88 5.47 0.43
N ILE A 123 -0.98 4.82 1.59
CA ILE A 123 -0.56 5.36 2.88
C ILE A 123 0.55 4.46 3.39
N PHE A 124 1.76 5.01 3.48
CA PHE A 124 2.93 4.34 3.99
C PHE A 124 3.38 5.02 5.28
N ASN A 125 3.52 4.25 6.34
CA ASN A 125 4.03 4.73 7.62
C ASN A 125 5.08 3.74 8.11
N SER A 126 6.32 4.18 8.28
CA SER A 126 7.46 3.33 8.60
C SER A 126 8.23 3.87 9.80
N THR A 127 8.36 3.03 10.81
CA THR A 127 9.30 3.13 11.94
C THR A 127 10.08 1.82 12.06
N LEU A 128 11.07 1.74 12.91
CA LEU A 128 11.78 0.46 13.20
C LEU A 128 10.87 -0.53 13.92
N ALA A 129 9.94 -0.05 14.74
CA ALA A 129 9.00 -0.91 15.47
C ALA A 129 7.95 -1.53 14.52
N LYS A 130 7.49 -0.76 13.53
CA LYS A 130 6.44 -1.20 12.61
C LYS A 130 6.46 -0.40 11.32
N THR A 131 6.33 -1.08 10.20
CA THR A 131 5.99 -0.47 8.91
C THR A 131 4.62 -0.94 8.48
N SER A 132 3.74 -0.01 8.10
CA SER A 132 2.39 -0.28 7.60
C SER A 132 2.20 0.35 6.24
N VAL A 133 1.62 -0.38 5.32
CA VAL A 133 1.26 0.13 4.00
C VAL A 133 -0.19 -0.22 3.72
N PHE A 134 -0.97 0.80 3.37
CA PHE A 134 -2.37 0.67 2.98
C PHE A 134 -2.53 1.11 1.53
N TYR A 135 -3.25 0.32 0.78
CA TYR A 135 -3.65 0.62 -0.59
C TYR A 135 -5.16 0.59 -0.69
N LEU A 136 -5.68 1.65 -1.29
CA LEU A 136 -7.11 1.81 -1.56
C LEU A 136 -7.32 2.11 -3.04
N LYS A 137 -8.31 1.48 -3.64
CA LYS A 137 -8.82 1.81 -4.97
C LYS A 137 -10.30 2.12 -4.86
N GLY A 138 -10.74 3.20 -5.53
CA GLY A 138 -12.13 3.64 -5.44
C GLY A 138 -12.31 5.05 -5.99
N ARG A 139 -13.17 5.84 -5.34
CA ARG A 139 -13.39 7.26 -5.63
C ARG A 139 -13.39 8.04 -4.32
N PHE A 140 -12.39 8.87 -4.13
CA PHE A 140 -12.14 9.52 -2.83
C PHE A 140 -11.97 11.03 -2.96
N ASN A 141 -12.21 11.72 -1.84
CA ASN A 141 -11.78 13.10 -1.64
C ASN A 141 -10.32 13.10 -1.11
N PRO A 142 -9.37 13.82 -1.77
CA PRO A 142 -7.96 13.83 -1.36
C PRO A 142 -7.76 14.33 0.08
N ASN A 143 -8.51 15.35 0.51
CA ASN A 143 -8.40 15.91 1.85
C ASN A 143 -8.81 14.88 2.92
N ARG A 144 -9.79 14.03 2.62
CA ARG A 144 -10.24 12.97 3.53
C ARG A 144 -9.18 11.89 3.71
N ILE A 145 -8.48 11.51 2.64
CA ILE A 145 -7.37 10.56 2.71
C ILE A 145 -6.25 11.10 3.60
N LYS A 146 -5.89 12.36 3.45
CA LYS A 146 -4.87 13.03 4.27
C LYS A 146 -5.28 13.04 5.75
N GLU A 147 -6.47 13.52 6.07
CA GLU A 147 -7.01 13.59 7.43
C GLU A 147 -7.00 12.22 8.14
N LEU A 148 -7.52 11.18 7.49
CA LEU A 148 -7.57 9.82 8.04
C LEU A 148 -6.17 9.24 8.26
N SER A 149 -5.21 9.59 7.40
CA SER A 149 -3.82 9.13 7.56
C SER A 149 -3.13 9.79 8.76
N GLU A 150 -3.43 11.07 9.03
CA GLU A 150 -2.84 11.82 10.14
C GLU A 150 -3.30 11.30 11.51
N THR A 151 -4.50 10.76 11.59
CA THR A 151 -5.13 10.28 12.84
C THR A 151 -4.85 8.81 13.16
N ASN A 152 -3.99 8.11 12.40
CA ASN A 152 -3.67 6.68 12.54
C ASN A 152 -4.92 5.76 12.48
N GLN A 153 -5.99 6.21 11.86
CA GLN A 153 -7.24 5.41 11.77
C GLN A 153 -7.07 4.16 10.92
N PHE A 154 -6.19 4.19 9.92
CA PHE A 154 -5.89 3.01 9.10
C PHE A 154 -5.17 1.92 9.89
N GLU A 155 -4.25 2.28 10.79
CA GLU A 155 -3.58 1.33 11.69
C GLU A 155 -4.57 0.69 12.66
N ASN A 156 -5.46 1.49 13.23
CA ASN A 156 -6.53 1.01 14.12
C ASN A 156 -7.49 0.08 13.37
N LEU A 157 -7.87 0.43 12.14
CA LEU A 157 -8.73 -0.40 11.30
C LEU A 157 -8.06 -1.75 10.99
N SER A 158 -6.79 -1.75 10.57
CA SER A 158 -6.09 -2.99 10.24
C SER A 158 -6.04 -3.95 11.45
N SER A 159 -5.77 -3.41 12.63
CA SER A 159 -5.76 -4.18 13.88
C SER A 159 -7.13 -4.80 14.18
N LYS A 160 -8.20 -4.02 14.05
CA LYS A 160 -9.58 -4.51 14.24
C LYS A 160 -9.97 -5.57 13.21
N LEU A 161 -9.59 -5.40 11.94
CA LEU A 161 -9.86 -6.37 10.88
C LEU A 161 -9.16 -7.71 11.13
N ILE A 162 -7.88 -7.68 11.52
CA ILE A 162 -7.13 -8.88 11.87
C ILE A 162 -7.79 -9.60 13.05
N GLN A 163 -8.13 -8.88 14.13
CA GLN A 163 -8.76 -9.46 15.30
C GLN A 163 -10.12 -10.09 14.98
N ASN A 164 -10.95 -9.42 14.17
CA ASN A 164 -12.25 -9.94 13.80
C ASN A 164 -12.13 -11.17 12.88
N TYR A 165 -11.17 -11.16 11.95
CA TYR A 165 -10.91 -12.32 11.10
C TYR A 165 -10.45 -13.53 11.91
N GLN A 166 -9.62 -13.34 12.93
CA GLN A 166 -9.16 -14.42 13.81
C GLN A 166 -10.28 -14.97 14.73
N LYS A 167 -11.26 -14.14 15.08
CA LYS A 167 -12.39 -14.53 15.95
C LYS A 167 -13.53 -15.21 15.20
N THR A 168 -13.63 -15.03 13.89
CA THR A 168 -14.66 -15.69 13.07
C THR A 168 -14.09 -17.03 12.60
N PRO A 169 -14.45 -18.18 13.23
CA PRO A 169 -14.05 -19.46 12.69
C PRO A 169 -14.70 -19.58 11.32
N LEU A 170 -13.88 -19.76 10.29
CA LEU A 170 -14.34 -20.25 9.01
C LEU A 170 -14.87 -21.65 9.27
N THR A 171 -16.16 -21.76 9.57
CA THR A 171 -16.82 -23.06 9.55
C THR A 171 -16.76 -23.55 8.10
N PRO A 172 -16.03 -24.63 7.82
CA PRO A 172 -16.03 -25.21 6.47
C PRO A 172 -17.38 -25.90 6.30
N GLY A 173 -18.38 -25.11 5.90
CA GLY A 173 -19.64 -25.64 5.41
C GLY A 173 -19.50 -26.09 3.95
N PHE A 174 -18.53 -26.94 3.67
CA PHE A 174 -18.47 -27.66 2.41
C PHE A 174 -18.68 -29.14 2.72
N ASN A 175 -19.94 -29.55 2.64
CA ASN A 175 -20.31 -30.95 2.58
C ASN A 175 -20.52 -31.30 1.10
N PRO A 176 -19.62 -32.05 0.45
CA PRO A 176 -19.85 -32.55 -0.90
C PRO A 176 -20.66 -33.84 -0.77
N ASN A 177 -21.96 -33.75 -1.00
CA ASN A 177 -22.75 -34.88 -1.46
C ASN A 177 -23.00 -34.72 -2.95
#